data_53764f5b8f4c5f8bcae187083e5dbabb
#
_entry.id   53764f5b8f4c5f8bcae187083e5dbabb
#
_cell.length_a   1.000
_cell.length_b   1.000
_cell.length_c   1.000
_cell.angle_alpha   90.00
_cell.angle_beta   90.00
_cell.angle_gamma   90.00
#
_symmetry.space_group_name_H-M   'P 1'
#
loop_
_entity.id
_entity.type
_entity.pdbx_description
1 polymer ?
#
loop_
_entity_poly.entity_id
_entity_poly.type
_entity_poly.pdbx_seq_one_letter_code
_entity_poly.pdbx_strand_id
1 'polypeptide(L)'
;MYTYARTGYTGEDGLEIMVNVEDLDDLISFLLQNEIEPCGLGARDTLRLEASLPLYGFELTEDISPVEAGLKWTLSNKNKYRGSDVINEQIRTGHHKVLKKFSIDSRNIARTGTKVKAGNINGVVTSGNFSPILQKSIGFVLLESQPDTDLLEFEIRGKFIEGNILKKRFLS
;
A
#
# COMPACT_ATOMS: atom_id res chain seq x y z
N MET A 1 -27.77 13.82 10.10
CA MET A 1 -27.16 12.94 11.15
C MET A 1 -25.73 12.62 10.72
N TYR A 2 -24.74 12.83 11.59
CA TYR A 2 -23.34 12.55 11.30
C TYR A 2 -22.89 11.28 12.03
N THR A 3 -22.17 10.41 11.33
CA THR A 3 -21.43 9.29 11.93
C THR A 3 -19.96 9.54 11.70
N TYR A 4 -19.15 9.41 12.74
CA TYR A 4 -17.70 9.59 12.61
C TYR A 4 -16.95 8.44 13.29
N ALA A 5 -15.79 8.12 12.73
CA ALA A 5 -14.86 7.19 13.31
C ALA A 5 -13.49 7.89 13.47
N ARG A 6 -12.85 7.69 14.62
CA ARG A 6 -11.48 8.16 14.83
C ARG A 6 -10.51 7.19 14.16
N THR A 7 -10.46 7.28 12.87
CA THR A 7 -9.61 6.49 11.99
C THR A 7 -9.20 7.34 10.80
N GLY A 8 -8.33 6.81 9.94
CA GLY A 8 -7.86 7.52 8.77
C GLY A 8 -6.99 6.66 7.88
N TYR A 9 -6.62 7.21 6.73
CA TYR A 9 -5.82 6.54 5.71
C TYR A 9 -4.59 7.38 5.30
N THR A 10 -4.08 8.19 6.24
CA THR A 10 -2.94 9.08 6.01
C THR A 10 -1.72 8.74 6.86
N GLY A 11 -1.90 7.86 7.86
CA GLY A 11 -0.86 7.57 8.85
C GLY A 11 -0.80 8.56 10.00
N GLU A 12 -1.63 9.59 9.97
CA GLU A 12 -1.76 10.63 10.99
C GLU A 12 -3.10 10.51 11.73
N ASP A 13 -3.21 11.20 12.87
CA ASP A 13 -4.49 11.33 13.58
C ASP A 13 -5.54 12.00 12.69
N GLY A 14 -6.75 11.43 12.67
CA GLY A 14 -7.80 11.93 11.80
C GLY A 14 -9.18 11.36 12.10
N LEU A 15 -10.14 11.81 11.32
CA LEU A 15 -11.52 11.38 11.37
C LEU A 15 -12.00 10.97 9.99
N GLU A 16 -12.80 9.92 9.93
CA GLU A 16 -13.63 9.59 8.78
C GLU A 16 -15.08 9.91 9.14
N ILE A 17 -15.70 10.78 8.32
CA ILE A 17 -17.05 11.29 8.60
C ILE A 17 -17.98 10.80 7.49
N MET A 18 -19.07 10.13 7.88
CA MET A 18 -20.18 9.80 7.00
C MET A 18 -21.32 10.77 7.27
N VAL A 19 -21.82 11.40 6.21
CA VAL A 19 -22.85 12.42 6.27
C VAL A 19 -23.90 12.17 5.18
N ASN A 20 -25.16 12.51 5.44
CA ASN A 20 -26.18 12.49 4.39
C ASN A 20 -25.87 13.54 3.34
N VAL A 21 -26.32 13.30 2.09
CA VAL A 21 -26.07 14.23 0.98
C VAL A 21 -26.65 15.63 1.26
N GLU A 22 -27.81 15.69 1.92
CA GLU A 22 -28.46 16.94 2.29
C GLU A 22 -27.68 17.80 3.28
N ASP A 23 -26.83 17.17 4.11
CA ASP A 23 -26.02 17.84 5.14
C ASP A 23 -24.58 18.16 4.63
N LEU A 24 -24.23 17.75 3.41
CA LEU A 24 -22.85 17.81 2.90
C LEU A 24 -22.34 19.24 2.73
N ASP A 25 -23.16 20.13 2.14
CA ASP A 25 -22.78 21.52 1.88
C ASP A 25 -22.52 22.29 3.17
N ASP A 26 -23.32 22.03 4.21
CA ASP A 26 -23.13 22.63 5.53
C ASP A 26 -21.84 22.15 6.18
N LEU A 27 -21.52 20.84 6.08
CA LEU A 27 -20.28 20.28 6.59
C LEU A 27 -19.06 20.89 5.86
N ILE A 28 -19.07 20.93 4.53
CA ILE A 28 -17.98 21.51 3.73
C ILE A 28 -17.80 22.98 4.08
N SER A 29 -18.87 23.75 4.16
CA SER A 29 -18.82 25.18 4.54
C SER A 29 -18.23 25.38 5.92
N PHE A 30 -18.61 24.53 6.89
CA PHE A 30 -18.05 24.56 8.25
C PHE A 30 -16.55 24.25 8.24
N LEU A 31 -16.09 23.24 7.49
CA LEU A 31 -14.68 22.88 7.42
C LEU A 31 -13.84 24.01 6.80
N LEU A 32 -14.32 24.62 5.70
CA LEU A 32 -13.64 25.73 5.05
C LEU A 32 -13.58 26.99 5.92
N GLN A 33 -14.65 27.31 6.67
CA GLN A 33 -14.67 28.43 7.63
C GLN A 33 -13.69 28.22 8.79
N ASN A 34 -13.36 26.97 9.12
CA ASN A 34 -12.37 26.61 10.14
C ASN A 34 -10.98 26.35 9.55
N GLU A 35 -10.70 26.87 8.36
CA GLU A 35 -9.38 26.83 7.70
C GLU A 35 -8.88 25.39 7.42
N ILE A 36 -9.77 24.42 7.28
CA ILE A 36 -9.39 23.05 6.88
C ILE A 36 -9.21 23.01 5.36
N GLU A 37 -7.97 22.80 4.95
CA GLU A 37 -7.57 22.79 3.55
C GLU A 37 -8.09 21.54 2.83
N PRO A 38 -8.86 21.68 1.72
CA PRO A 38 -9.32 20.54 0.95
C PRO A 38 -8.18 19.90 0.16
N CYS A 39 -8.01 18.58 0.32
CA CYS A 39 -7.00 17.80 -0.37
C CYS A 39 -7.62 16.81 -1.34
N GLY A 40 -7.02 16.69 -2.53
CA GLY A 40 -7.49 15.79 -3.59
C GLY A 40 -7.04 14.33 -3.41
N LEU A 41 -7.58 13.43 -4.25
CA LEU A 41 -7.25 12.00 -4.25
C LEU A 41 -5.76 11.72 -4.47
N GLY A 42 -5.03 12.57 -5.20
CA GLY A 42 -3.59 12.44 -5.37
C GLY A 42 -2.81 12.61 -4.06
N ALA A 43 -3.22 13.56 -3.22
CA ALA A 43 -2.65 13.72 -1.89
C ALA A 43 -2.98 12.51 -1.00
N ARG A 44 -4.24 12.05 -1.00
CA ARG A 44 -4.65 10.84 -0.27
C ARG A 44 -3.83 9.62 -0.66
N ASP A 45 -3.61 9.37 -1.96
CA ASP A 45 -2.81 8.22 -2.43
C ASP A 45 -1.33 8.35 -2.03
N THR A 46 -0.77 9.54 -2.09
CA THR A 46 0.61 9.77 -1.65
C THR A 46 0.77 9.53 -0.15
N LEU A 47 -0.11 10.11 0.66
CA LEU A 47 -0.07 9.98 2.13
C LEU A 47 -0.25 8.53 2.59
N ARG A 48 -1.26 7.80 2.06
CA ARG A 48 -1.45 6.40 2.44
C ARG A 48 -0.24 5.54 2.07
N LEU A 49 0.39 5.83 0.91
CA LEU A 49 1.56 5.09 0.45
C LEU A 49 2.75 5.37 1.36
N GLU A 50 3.04 6.63 1.67
CA GLU A 50 4.08 7.03 2.62
C GLU A 50 3.87 6.42 4.01
N ALA A 51 2.62 6.29 4.45
CA ALA A 51 2.25 5.57 5.67
C ALA A 51 2.36 4.03 5.54
N SER A 52 2.71 3.52 4.37
CA SER A 52 2.80 2.08 4.07
C SER A 52 1.46 1.34 4.19
N LEU A 53 0.34 2.01 3.89
CA LEU A 53 -0.99 1.42 3.93
C LEU A 53 -1.35 0.80 2.57
N PRO A 54 -1.73 -0.49 2.53
CA PRO A 54 -2.14 -1.16 1.30
C PRO A 54 -3.50 -0.63 0.81
N LEU A 55 -3.72 -0.68 -0.51
CA LEU A 55 -4.95 -0.23 -1.16
C LEU A 55 -5.76 -1.41 -1.69
N TYR A 56 -7.07 -1.41 -1.42
CA TYR A 56 -7.98 -2.39 -2.02
C TYR A 56 -8.07 -2.19 -3.55
N GLY A 57 -8.10 -3.32 -4.25
CA GLY A 57 -8.02 -3.36 -5.71
C GLY A 57 -6.59 -3.42 -6.27
N PHE A 58 -5.58 -3.24 -5.43
CA PHE A 58 -4.16 -3.28 -5.80
C PHE A 58 -3.37 -4.26 -4.94
N GLU A 59 -3.09 -3.94 -3.69
CA GLU A 59 -2.42 -4.83 -2.74
C GLU A 59 -3.38 -5.81 -2.08
N LEU A 60 -4.65 -5.44 -1.96
CA LEU A 60 -5.70 -6.23 -1.34
C LEU A 60 -6.76 -6.54 -2.39
N THR A 61 -6.86 -7.82 -2.79
CA THR A 61 -7.83 -8.32 -3.77
C THR A 61 -8.36 -9.68 -3.31
N GLU A 62 -9.33 -10.22 -4.02
CA GLU A 62 -9.83 -11.58 -3.74
C GLU A 62 -8.78 -12.67 -4.06
N ASP A 63 -7.77 -12.34 -4.88
CA ASP A 63 -6.71 -13.27 -5.32
C ASP A 63 -5.42 -13.17 -4.50
N ILE A 64 -5.35 -12.23 -3.54
CA ILE A 64 -4.18 -12.01 -2.70
C ILE A 64 -4.55 -12.32 -1.24
N SER A 65 -3.91 -13.35 -0.69
CA SER A 65 -4.16 -13.74 0.70
C SER A 65 -3.58 -12.72 1.70
N PRO A 66 -4.06 -12.67 2.95
CA PRO A 66 -3.47 -11.83 3.99
C PRO A 66 -1.99 -12.14 4.26
N VAL A 67 -1.53 -13.37 4.02
CA VAL A 67 -0.12 -13.74 4.14
C VAL A 67 0.70 -13.07 3.06
N GLU A 68 0.24 -13.16 1.80
CA GLU A 68 0.88 -12.54 0.63
C GLU A 68 0.91 -11.01 0.73
N ALA A 69 -0.16 -10.41 1.26
CA ALA A 69 -0.27 -8.97 1.50
C ALA A 69 0.57 -8.45 2.69
N GLY A 70 1.29 -9.34 3.40
CA GLY A 70 2.06 -8.95 4.58
C GLY A 70 1.22 -8.65 5.82
N LEU A 71 -0.04 -9.09 5.85
CA LEU A 71 -1.01 -8.86 6.93
C LEU A 71 -1.17 -10.07 7.85
N LYS A 72 -0.19 -10.96 7.92
CA LYS A 72 -0.21 -12.16 8.77
C LYS A 72 -0.57 -11.85 10.24
N TRP A 73 -0.21 -10.69 10.73
CA TRP A 73 -0.49 -10.23 12.10
C TRP A 73 -1.99 -10.05 12.42
N THR A 74 -2.85 -9.93 11.39
CA THR A 74 -4.32 -9.83 11.55
C THR A 74 -5.00 -11.17 11.75
N LEU A 75 -4.28 -12.27 11.51
CA LEU A 75 -4.85 -13.61 11.49
C LEU A 75 -4.97 -14.21 12.90
N SER A 76 -6.08 -14.88 13.16
CA SER A 76 -6.27 -15.58 14.43
C SER A 76 -5.50 -16.91 14.44
N ASN A 77 -4.71 -17.13 15.48
CA ASN A 77 -4.04 -18.42 15.73
C ASN A 77 -4.90 -19.37 16.59
N LYS A 78 -6.04 -18.88 17.11
CA LYS A 78 -6.85 -19.62 18.10
C LYS A 78 -8.10 -20.27 17.51
N ASN A 79 -8.65 -19.67 16.46
CA ASN A 79 -9.94 -20.09 15.91
C ASN A 79 -9.79 -20.52 14.46
N LYS A 80 -10.51 -21.59 14.10
CA LYS A 80 -10.67 -21.95 12.69
C LYS A 80 -11.63 -20.95 12.03
N TYR A 81 -11.25 -20.45 10.86
CA TYR A 81 -12.03 -19.51 10.06
C TYR A 81 -12.04 -19.96 8.59
N ARG A 82 -12.93 -19.42 7.79
CA ARG A 82 -13.00 -19.74 6.36
C ARG A 82 -11.67 -19.39 5.68
N GLY A 83 -11.08 -20.36 4.96
CA GLY A 83 -9.77 -20.21 4.29
C GLY A 83 -8.56 -20.49 5.18
N SER A 84 -8.74 -20.81 6.47
CA SER A 84 -7.62 -21.06 7.40
C SER A 84 -6.69 -22.18 6.94
N ASP A 85 -7.21 -23.18 6.23
CA ASP A 85 -6.39 -24.32 5.78
C ASP A 85 -5.38 -23.86 4.69
N VAL A 86 -5.80 -23.04 3.74
CA VAL A 86 -4.92 -22.45 2.71
C VAL A 86 -3.90 -21.51 3.35
N ILE A 87 -4.33 -20.66 4.26
CA ILE A 87 -3.47 -19.72 4.99
C ILE A 87 -2.39 -20.47 5.79
N ASN A 88 -2.78 -21.50 6.52
CA ASN A 88 -1.84 -22.32 7.30
C ASN A 88 -0.83 -23.04 6.42
N GLU A 89 -1.24 -23.50 5.24
CA GLU A 89 -0.34 -24.11 4.26
C GLU A 89 0.67 -23.10 3.71
N GLN A 90 0.23 -21.89 3.35
CA GLN A 90 1.13 -20.81 2.92
C GLN A 90 2.16 -20.46 4.01
N ILE A 91 1.72 -20.36 5.27
CA ILE A 91 2.60 -20.08 6.41
C ILE A 91 3.61 -21.22 6.62
N ARG A 92 3.16 -22.48 6.52
CA ARG A 92 3.98 -23.67 6.75
C ARG A 92 5.04 -23.87 5.67
N THR A 93 4.69 -23.67 4.41
CA THR A 93 5.56 -23.95 3.27
C THR A 93 6.42 -22.76 2.86
N GLY A 94 5.95 -21.54 3.11
CA GLY A 94 6.53 -20.32 2.55
C GLY A 94 6.34 -20.18 1.04
N HIS A 95 5.61 -21.10 0.39
CA HIS A 95 5.35 -21.04 -1.04
C HIS A 95 4.13 -20.18 -1.34
N HIS A 96 4.36 -18.88 -1.46
CA HIS A 96 3.34 -17.87 -1.78
C HIS A 96 4.01 -16.62 -2.34
N LYS A 97 3.23 -15.77 -2.99
CA LYS A 97 3.67 -14.43 -3.39
C LYS A 97 3.97 -13.59 -2.14
N VAL A 98 4.78 -12.58 -2.30
CA VAL A 98 5.12 -11.68 -1.19
C VAL A 98 5.04 -10.22 -1.62
N LEU A 99 4.29 -9.45 -0.86
CA LEU A 99 4.25 -8.00 -1.01
C LEU A 99 5.46 -7.38 -0.32
N LYS A 100 6.22 -6.57 -1.06
CA LYS A 100 7.37 -5.83 -0.53
C LYS A 100 7.21 -4.34 -0.80
N LYS A 101 7.77 -3.54 0.08
CA LYS A 101 7.95 -2.10 -0.14
C LYS A 101 9.25 -1.88 -0.88
N PHE A 102 9.26 -0.90 -1.78
CA PHE A 102 10.48 -0.52 -2.50
C PHE A 102 10.69 0.98 -2.51
N SER A 103 11.94 1.38 -2.75
CA SER A 103 12.30 2.74 -3.14
C SER A 103 13.23 2.72 -4.35
N ILE A 104 13.08 3.73 -5.19
CA ILE A 104 14.01 4.05 -6.29
C ILE A 104 14.57 5.45 -6.00
N ASP A 105 15.89 5.56 -5.94
CA ASP A 105 16.58 6.83 -5.62
C ASP A 105 16.62 7.76 -6.83
N SER A 106 15.44 8.05 -7.35
CA SER A 106 15.24 8.95 -8.49
C SER A 106 13.78 9.40 -8.58
N ARG A 107 13.51 10.32 -9.53
CA ARG A 107 12.14 10.73 -9.88
C ARG A 107 11.44 9.80 -10.88
N ASN A 108 12.05 8.68 -11.26
CA ASN A 108 11.41 7.71 -12.12
C ASN A 108 10.37 6.91 -11.35
N ILE A 109 9.10 7.17 -11.61
CA ILE A 109 8.00 6.52 -10.90
C ILE A 109 7.70 5.18 -11.55
N ALA A 110 7.85 4.10 -10.79
CA ALA A 110 7.36 2.79 -11.18
C ALA A 110 5.85 2.72 -10.90
N ARG A 111 5.04 2.83 -11.96
CA ARG A 111 3.58 2.79 -11.87
C ARG A 111 3.06 1.37 -11.72
N THR A 112 1.82 1.24 -11.26
CA THR A 112 1.08 -0.03 -11.26
C THR A 112 1.23 -0.77 -12.58
N GLY A 113 1.52 -2.07 -12.54
CA GLY A 113 1.77 -2.91 -13.71
C GLY A 113 3.22 -2.90 -14.22
N THR A 114 4.11 -2.05 -13.66
CA THR A 114 5.54 -2.09 -14.00
C THR A 114 6.12 -3.46 -13.63
N LYS A 115 6.79 -4.11 -14.59
CA LYS A 115 7.49 -5.37 -14.36
C LYS A 115 8.73 -5.15 -13.52
N VAL A 116 9.00 -6.08 -12.61
CA VAL A 116 10.11 -6.03 -11.67
C VAL A 116 10.80 -7.39 -11.63
N LYS A 117 12.10 -7.38 -11.42
CA LYS A 117 12.89 -8.57 -11.09
C LYS A 117 13.63 -8.37 -9.77
N ALA A 118 13.67 -9.43 -8.96
CA ALA A 118 14.52 -9.55 -7.77
C ALA A 118 15.41 -10.78 -7.98
N GLY A 119 16.57 -10.62 -8.58
CA GLY A 119 17.38 -11.72 -9.10
C GLY A 119 16.58 -12.50 -10.17
N ASN A 120 16.31 -13.79 -9.90
CA ASN A 120 15.53 -14.65 -10.80
C ASN A 120 14.01 -14.63 -10.56
N ILE A 121 13.54 -13.86 -9.57
CA ILE A 121 12.14 -13.81 -9.18
C ILE A 121 11.46 -12.65 -9.90
N ASN A 122 10.36 -12.93 -10.58
CA ASN A 122 9.56 -11.92 -11.23
C ASN A 122 8.57 -11.30 -10.24
N GLY A 123 8.10 -10.11 -10.57
CA GLY A 123 7.07 -9.41 -9.83
C GLY A 123 6.46 -8.28 -10.62
N VAL A 124 5.49 -7.65 -10.01
CA VAL A 124 4.78 -6.51 -10.60
C VAL A 124 4.53 -5.44 -9.52
N VAL A 125 4.70 -4.18 -9.90
CA VAL A 125 4.34 -3.05 -9.04
C VAL A 125 2.83 -3.01 -8.91
N THR A 126 2.35 -3.02 -7.67
CA THR A 126 0.92 -2.87 -7.36
C THR A 126 0.57 -1.40 -7.14
N SER A 127 1.39 -0.65 -6.42
CA SER A 127 1.27 0.80 -6.25
C SER A 127 2.62 1.46 -6.33
N GLY A 128 2.68 2.65 -6.94
CA GLY A 128 3.92 3.42 -7.00
C GLY A 128 3.68 4.90 -7.27
N ASN A 129 4.32 5.74 -6.48
CA ASN A 129 4.25 7.19 -6.61
C ASN A 129 5.56 7.84 -6.19
N PHE A 130 5.70 9.14 -6.46
CA PHE A 130 6.79 9.95 -5.91
C PHE A 130 6.42 10.45 -4.52
N SER A 131 7.30 10.24 -3.55
CA SER A 131 7.15 10.78 -2.21
C SER A 131 7.78 12.18 -2.14
N PRO A 132 6.99 13.22 -1.88
CA PRO A 132 7.54 14.57 -1.69
C PRO A 132 8.42 14.68 -0.44
N ILE A 133 8.11 13.90 0.60
CA ILE A 133 8.87 13.92 1.86
C ILE A 133 10.24 13.24 1.67
N LEU A 134 10.24 12.04 1.09
CA LEU A 134 11.46 11.27 0.89
C LEU A 134 12.27 11.70 -0.34
N GLN A 135 11.69 12.49 -1.24
CA GLN A 135 12.27 12.88 -2.54
C GLN A 135 12.68 11.67 -3.41
N LYS A 136 11.93 10.56 -3.29
CA LYS A 136 12.18 9.28 -3.98
C LYS A 136 10.90 8.73 -4.56
N SER A 137 11.02 7.86 -5.56
CA SER A 137 9.92 7.01 -5.96
C SER A 137 9.79 5.86 -4.96
N ILE A 138 8.58 5.63 -4.45
CA ILE A 138 8.27 4.58 -3.50
C ILE A 138 7.06 3.78 -3.97
N GLY A 139 6.90 2.57 -3.45
CA GLY A 139 5.74 1.76 -3.80
C GLY A 139 5.74 0.37 -3.19
N PHE A 140 4.74 -0.39 -3.61
CA PHE A 140 4.61 -1.81 -3.32
C PHE A 140 4.84 -2.64 -4.58
N VAL A 141 5.50 -3.77 -4.43
CA VAL A 141 5.72 -4.77 -5.45
C VAL A 141 5.28 -6.13 -4.93
N LEU A 142 4.49 -6.84 -5.72
CA LEU A 142 4.12 -8.22 -5.46
C LEU A 142 5.07 -9.13 -6.23
N LEU A 143 5.93 -9.85 -5.52
CA LEU A 143 6.89 -10.81 -6.06
C LEU A 143 6.30 -12.22 -6.02
N GLU A 144 6.67 -13.07 -6.98
CA GLU A 144 6.17 -14.45 -7.08
C GLU A 144 6.60 -15.35 -5.91
N SER A 145 7.69 -14.98 -5.22
CA SER A 145 8.17 -15.68 -4.02
C SER A 145 9.07 -14.75 -3.19
N GLN A 146 9.52 -15.24 -2.04
CA GLN A 146 10.47 -14.51 -1.17
C GLN A 146 11.84 -14.39 -1.88
N PRO A 147 12.33 -13.16 -2.13
CA PRO A 147 13.64 -12.96 -2.74
C PRO A 147 14.77 -13.18 -1.72
N ASP A 148 15.93 -13.55 -2.23
CA ASP A 148 17.20 -13.66 -1.52
C ASP A 148 18.06 -12.39 -1.62
N THR A 149 17.60 -11.40 -2.38
CA THR A 149 18.24 -10.10 -2.57
C THR A 149 17.29 -8.96 -2.22
N ASP A 150 17.83 -7.84 -1.75
CA ASP A 150 17.06 -6.60 -1.56
C ASP A 150 17.11 -5.69 -2.81
N LEU A 151 17.89 -6.03 -3.85
CA LEU A 151 17.97 -5.29 -5.10
C LEU A 151 16.81 -5.66 -6.03
N LEU A 152 16.20 -4.63 -6.62
CA LEU A 152 15.12 -4.75 -7.59
C LEU A 152 15.49 -4.05 -8.90
N GLU A 153 15.10 -4.65 -10.01
CA GLU A 153 15.23 -4.05 -11.34
C GLU A 153 13.83 -3.79 -11.92
N PHE A 154 13.54 -2.53 -12.22
CA PHE A 154 12.24 -2.07 -12.75
C PHE A 154 12.35 -1.77 -14.24
N GLU A 155 11.44 -2.32 -15.04
CA GLU A 155 11.33 -2.00 -16.47
C GLU A 155 10.46 -0.74 -16.67
N ILE A 156 11.07 0.44 -16.67
CA ILE A 156 10.37 1.73 -16.83
C ILE A 156 10.70 2.33 -18.21
N ARG A 157 9.67 2.44 -19.07
CA ARG A 157 9.81 3.04 -20.42
C ARG A 157 10.97 2.42 -21.24
N GLY A 158 11.10 1.09 -21.19
CA GLY A 158 12.13 0.35 -21.92
C GLY A 158 13.54 0.47 -21.34
N LYS A 159 13.69 1.02 -20.13
CA LYS A 159 14.97 1.08 -19.41
C LYS A 159 14.84 0.29 -18.10
N PHE A 160 15.93 -0.36 -17.71
CA PHE A 160 16.03 -0.99 -16.39
C PHE A 160 16.56 0.03 -15.38
N ILE A 161 15.84 0.19 -14.30
CA ILE A 161 16.16 1.11 -13.20
C ILE A 161 16.24 0.32 -11.93
N GLU A 162 17.32 0.49 -11.20
CA GLU A 162 17.53 -0.17 -9.91
C GLU A 162 16.76 0.51 -8.78
N GLY A 163 16.32 -0.29 -7.83
CA GLY A 163 15.75 0.14 -6.58
C GLY A 163 15.95 -0.91 -5.50
N ASN A 164 15.51 -0.62 -4.29
CA ASN A 164 15.75 -1.48 -3.14
C ASN A 164 14.48 -1.84 -2.40
N ILE A 165 14.43 -3.07 -1.89
CA ILE A 165 13.41 -3.50 -0.92
C ILE A 165 13.62 -2.78 0.41
N LEU A 166 12.53 -2.28 0.98
CA LEU A 166 12.53 -1.64 2.29
C LEU A 166 11.92 -2.56 3.34
N LYS A 167 12.66 -2.79 4.43
CA LYS A 167 12.22 -3.64 5.56
C LYS A 167 11.34 -2.87 6.57
N LYS A 168 11.50 -1.55 6.65
CA LYS A 168 10.75 -0.68 7.55
C LYS A 168 9.61 0.04 6.81
N ARG A 169 8.79 0.82 7.53
CA ARG A 169 7.85 1.75 6.90
C ARG A 169 8.59 2.80 6.08
N PHE A 170 7.91 3.44 5.13
CA PHE A 170 8.53 4.51 4.34
C PHE A 170 8.84 5.72 5.23
N LEU A 171 7.88 6.11 6.05
CA LEU A 171 8.07 7.10 7.10
C LEU A 171 7.96 6.40 8.47
N SER A 172 8.84 6.76 9.39
CA SER A 172 8.93 6.23 10.76
C SER A 172 8.55 7.32 11.76
#